data_d274673f87ee8dab78dedaeaf95581c5
#
_entry.id   d274673f87ee8dab78dedaeaf95581c5
#
_cell.length_a   1.000
_cell.length_b   1.000
_cell.length_c   1.000
_cell.angle_alpha   90.00
_cell.angle_beta   90.00
_cell.angle_gamma   90.00
#
_symmetry.space_group_name_H-M   'P 1'
#
loop_
_entity.id
_entity.type
_entity.pdbx_description
1 polymer ?
#
loop_
_entity_poly.entity_id
_entity_poly.type
_entity_poly.pdbx_seq_one_letter_code
_entity_poly.pdbx_strand_id
1 'polypeptide(L)'
;MKKTKTNSPKGQNEQSAHESASILNQTENPKIRLENITFIYGKNSPFEVRALDGVSLDIHAGKLTGIIGHTGSGKSTMIQLFNGLTRADEGRVLLDGQNIWEHPKDIGKIRYRVGLVMQYPEYQLFEETVYADIAYGPRNMKLSEGEVRERVEEAAAFTGVPDDIMDKSPFDLSGGQKRRVAIAGIMAMRPEVLVLDEPAAGLDPGGRHTIFQGIREYNRRTGCTVIIVSHSMEDMARYCDDVVVMAHSKVLMAGSRDQVFARADELEAVGLDIPQVTKLMLLLREGGMPVPAGLYTTAAAEEALVEIFEAAKREREGRRIK
;
A
#
# COMPACT_ATOMS: atom_id res chain seq x y z
N MET A 1 31.11 -40.52 -38.77
CA MET A 1 31.02 -39.29 -37.99
C MET A 1 29.60 -39.09 -37.50
N LYS A 2 29.34 -39.42 -36.24
CA LYS A 2 28.02 -39.27 -35.62
C LYS A 2 27.95 -37.88 -35.00
N LYS A 3 26.93 -37.06 -35.37
CA LYS A 3 26.61 -35.78 -34.75
C LYS A 3 25.71 -36.03 -33.52
N THR A 4 26.24 -35.78 -32.34
CA THR A 4 25.52 -35.76 -31.07
C THR A 4 24.71 -34.47 -31.02
N LYS A 5 23.38 -34.58 -30.90
CA LYS A 5 22.47 -33.47 -30.58
C LYS A 5 22.44 -33.32 -29.05
N THR A 6 22.91 -32.19 -28.57
CA THR A 6 22.70 -31.76 -27.17
C THR A 6 21.29 -31.19 -27.03
N ASN A 7 20.44 -31.87 -26.28
CA ASN A 7 19.16 -31.37 -25.80
C ASN A 7 19.39 -30.48 -24.57
N SER A 8 19.10 -29.19 -24.69
CA SER A 8 18.97 -28.27 -23.54
C SER A 8 17.57 -28.36 -22.95
N PRO A 9 17.39 -28.41 -21.63
CA PRO A 9 16.08 -28.40 -21.02
C PRO A 9 15.50 -26.99 -20.97
N LYS A 10 14.72 -26.62 -21.98
CA LYS A 10 13.77 -25.48 -21.92
C LYS A 10 12.41 -26.07 -21.59
N GLY A 11 11.87 -25.83 -20.41
CA GLY A 11 10.49 -26.26 -20.13
C GLY A 11 10.05 -26.33 -18.66
N GLN A 12 10.92 -26.00 -17.70
CA GLN A 12 10.50 -26.09 -16.28
C GLN A 12 10.31 -24.73 -15.58
N ASN A 13 10.70 -23.61 -16.18
CA ASN A 13 10.57 -22.27 -15.58
C ASN A 13 9.26 -21.54 -15.92
N GLU A 14 8.49 -21.99 -16.90
CA GLU A 14 7.25 -21.31 -17.27
C GLU A 14 6.02 -21.80 -16.45
N GLN A 15 6.04 -23.05 -15.96
CA GLN A 15 4.94 -23.58 -15.13
C GLN A 15 4.96 -23.04 -13.68
N SER A 16 6.12 -22.76 -13.10
CA SER A 16 6.23 -22.19 -11.75
C SER A 16 5.77 -20.73 -11.66
N ALA A 17 5.85 -19.97 -12.75
CA ALA A 17 5.39 -18.58 -12.80
C ALA A 17 3.86 -18.46 -12.87
N HIS A 18 3.16 -19.45 -13.42
CA HIS A 18 1.69 -19.48 -13.48
C HIS A 18 1.03 -19.95 -12.18
N GLU A 19 1.70 -20.78 -11.38
CA GLU A 19 1.17 -21.22 -10.08
C GLU A 19 1.29 -20.17 -8.98
N SER A 20 2.27 -19.24 -9.09
CA SER A 20 2.48 -18.17 -8.09
C SER A 20 1.39 -17.09 -8.15
N ALA A 21 0.71 -16.90 -9.27
CA ALA A 21 -0.36 -15.91 -9.43
C ALA A 21 -1.71 -16.34 -8.81
N SER A 22 -1.83 -17.57 -8.33
CA SER A 22 -3.10 -18.12 -7.82
C SER A 22 -3.30 -18.03 -6.30
N ILE A 23 -2.43 -17.32 -5.56
CA ILE A 23 -2.54 -17.17 -4.10
C ILE A 23 -3.50 -16.03 -3.70
N LEU A 24 -3.95 -15.23 -4.64
CA LEU A 24 -5.09 -14.34 -4.38
C LEU A 24 -6.32 -15.22 -4.29
N ASN A 25 -6.76 -15.52 -3.07
CA ASN A 25 -8.08 -16.07 -2.83
C ASN A 25 -9.06 -15.26 -3.67
N GLN A 26 -9.67 -15.90 -4.68
CA GLN A 26 -10.79 -15.33 -5.41
C GLN A 26 -11.88 -15.07 -4.39
N THR A 27 -11.89 -13.88 -3.82
CA THR A 27 -12.99 -13.44 -2.97
C THR A 27 -14.17 -13.16 -3.88
N GLU A 28 -15.33 -13.61 -3.48
CA GLU A 28 -16.55 -13.47 -4.29
C GLU A 28 -16.85 -12.02 -4.69
N ASN A 29 -16.37 -11.00 -3.92
CA ASN A 29 -16.56 -9.59 -4.24
C ASN A 29 -15.38 -8.70 -3.76
N PRO A 30 -14.30 -8.54 -4.54
CA PRO A 30 -13.26 -7.56 -4.23
C PRO A 30 -13.78 -6.13 -4.42
N LYS A 31 -13.24 -5.17 -3.64
CA LYS A 31 -13.58 -3.75 -3.82
C LYS A 31 -13.06 -3.21 -5.15
N ILE A 32 -11.81 -3.54 -5.49
CA ILE A 32 -11.22 -3.25 -6.79
C ILE A 32 -10.69 -4.57 -7.37
N ARG A 33 -10.95 -4.79 -8.66
CA ARG A 33 -10.35 -5.88 -9.43
C ARG A 33 -9.67 -5.32 -10.67
N LEU A 34 -8.41 -5.70 -10.86
CA LEU A 34 -7.68 -5.54 -12.11
C LEU A 34 -7.74 -6.86 -12.89
N GLU A 35 -8.10 -6.79 -14.17
CA GLU A 35 -8.17 -7.97 -15.05
C GLU A 35 -7.24 -7.76 -16.25
N ASN A 36 -6.12 -8.48 -16.29
CA ASN A 36 -5.13 -8.49 -17.38
C ASN A 36 -4.69 -7.09 -17.84
N ILE A 37 -4.38 -6.22 -16.90
CA ILE A 37 -4.02 -4.84 -17.16
C ILE A 37 -2.63 -4.76 -17.81
N THR A 38 -2.58 -4.16 -19.00
CA THR A 38 -1.36 -3.70 -19.66
C THR A 38 -1.38 -2.19 -19.82
N PHE A 39 -0.28 -1.52 -19.49
CA PHE A 39 -0.13 -0.08 -19.67
C PHE A 39 1.27 0.26 -20.20
N ILE A 40 1.31 1.05 -21.28
CA ILE A 40 2.53 1.38 -22.00
C ILE A 40 2.67 2.89 -22.14
N TYR A 41 3.71 3.46 -21.54
CA TYR A 41 4.08 4.86 -21.78
C TYR A 41 4.74 5.01 -23.14
N GLY A 42 4.49 6.13 -23.81
CA GLY A 42 5.15 6.43 -25.09
C GLY A 42 4.90 5.41 -26.20
N LYS A 43 3.74 4.78 -26.23
CA LYS A 43 3.35 3.74 -27.19
C LYS A 43 3.66 4.18 -28.64
N ASN A 44 4.26 3.30 -29.42
CA ASN A 44 4.70 3.54 -30.79
C ASN A 44 5.80 4.64 -30.92
N SER A 45 6.55 4.93 -29.86
CA SER A 45 7.70 5.83 -29.88
C SER A 45 8.99 5.09 -29.52
N PRO A 46 10.19 5.66 -29.82
CA PRO A 46 11.46 5.10 -29.37
C PRO A 46 11.65 5.02 -27.84
N PHE A 47 10.77 5.68 -27.08
CA PHE A 47 10.78 5.73 -25.63
C PHE A 47 9.64 4.91 -25.01
N GLU A 48 9.21 3.86 -25.71
CA GLU A 48 8.15 2.98 -25.23
C GLU A 48 8.63 2.22 -23.98
N VAL A 49 7.84 2.34 -22.89
CA VAL A 49 8.07 1.65 -21.62
C VAL A 49 6.80 0.97 -21.15
N ARG A 50 6.83 -0.36 -21.04
CA ARG A 50 5.73 -1.13 -20.48
C ARG A 50 5.77 -1.04 -18.95
N ALA A 51 4.88 -0.26 -18.38
CA ALA A 51 4.80 -0.02 -16.93
C ALA A 51 3.99 -1.10 -16.20
N LEU A 52 3.01 -1.69 -16.87
CA LEU A 52 2.24 -2.85 -16.37
C LEU A 52 2.11 -3.88 -17.50
N ASP A 53 2.27 -5.17 -17.18
CA ASP A 53 2.31 -6.28 -18.12
C ASP A 53 1.39 -7.43 -17.67
N GLY A 54 0.14 -7.42 -18.15
CA GLY A 54 -0.86 -8.45 -17.86
C GLY A 54 -1.22 -8.58 -16.37
N VAL A 55 -1.25 -7.46 -15.63
CA VAL A 55 -1.49 -7.45 -14.18
C VAL A 55 -2.94 -7.81 -13.87
N SER A 56 -3.15 -8.84 -13.04
CA SER A 56 -4.43 -9.18 -12.42
C SER A 56 -4.28 -9.13 -10.90
N LEU A 57 -5.23 -8.47 -10.21
CA LEU A 57 -5.14 -8.21 -8.78
C LEU A 57 -6.53 -7.94 -8.20
N ASP A 58 -6.81 -8.53 -7.04
CA ASP A 58 -7.98 -8.22 -6.22
C ASP A 58 -7.58 -7.43 -4.97
N ILE A 59 -8.29 -6.34 -4.68
CA ILE A 59 -8.17 -5.56 -3.44
C ILE A 59 -9.42 -5.80 -2.60
N HIS A 60 -9.23 -6.25 -1.37
CA HIS A 60 -10.31 -6.60 -0.47
C HIS A 60 -10.99 -5.37 0.13
N ALA A 61 -12.32 -5.41 0.21
CA ALA A 61 -13.11 -4.34 0.82
C ALA A 61 -12.79 -4.18 2.32
N GLY A 62 -12.74 -2.92 2.79
CA GLY A 62 -12.56 -2.57 4.20
C GLY A 62 -11.18 -2.86 4.79
N LYS A 63 -10.25 -3.40 4.01
CA LYS A 63 -8.88 -3.67 4.46
C LYS A 63 -7.91 -2.54 4.14
N LEU A 64 -6.78 -2.57 4.82
CA LEU A 64 -5.64 -1.72 4.56
C LEU A 64 -4.59 -2.54 3.80
N THR A 65 -4.44 -2.26 2.50
CA THR A 65 -3.52 -2.98 1.60
C THR A 65 -2.29 -2.15 1.32
N GLY A 66 -1.11 -2.69 1.60
CA GLY A 66 0.18 -2.11 1.23
C GLY A 66 0.64 -2.57 -0.16
N ILE A 67 1.15 -1.66 -0.98
CA ILE A 67 1.78 -1.97 -2.27
C ILE A 67 3.26 -1.64 -2.18
N ILE A 68 4.11 -2.64 -2.33
CA ILE A 68 5.58 -2.51 -2.26
C ILE A 68 6.22 -2.93 -3.59
N GLY A 69 7.45 -2.49 -3.79
CA GLY A 69 8.23 -2.81 -5.01
C GLY A 69 9.25 -1.72 -5.29
N HIS A 70 10.22 -2.00 -6.15
CA HIS A 70 11.23 -1.02 -6.56
C HIS A 70 10.65 0.17 -7.32
N THR A 71 11.43 1.25 -7.39
CA THR A 71 11.15 2.34 -8.32
C THR A 71 11.08 1.80 -9.75
N GLY A 72 10.07 2.21 -10.50
CA GLY A 72 9.83 1.71 -11.85
C GLY A 72 9.13 0.35 -11.96
N SER A 73 8.71 -0.29 -10.85
CA SER A 73 7.95 -1.55 -10.90
C SER A 73 6.48 -1.40 -11.34
N GLY A 74 5.99 -0.17 -11.55
CA GLY A 74 4.62 0.10 -12.01
C GLY A 74 3.64 0.52 -10.93
N LYS A 75 4.03 0.67 -9.65
CA LYS A 75 3.14 1.02 -8.53
C LYS A 75 2.33 2.29 -8.77
N SER A 76 3.01 3.42 -9.06
CA SER A 76 2.34 4.71 -9.28
C SER A 76 1.43 4.68 -10.51
N THR A 77 1.79 3.92 -11.55
CA THR A 77 0.91 3.69 -12.71
C THR A 77 -0.33 2.92 -12.29
N MET A 78 -0.18 1.85 -11.51
CA MET A 78 -1.28 1.02 -11.07
C MET A 78 -2.29 1.80 -10.21
N ILE A 79 -1.82 2.61 -9.26
CA ILE A 79 -2.75 3.39 -8.41
C ILE A 79 -3.50 4.47 -9.18
N GLN A 80 -2.93 5.03 -10.25
CA GLN A 80 -3.62 5.98 -11.13
C GLN A 80 -4.74 5.33 -11.95
N LEU A 81 -4.66 4.03 -12.19
CA LEU A 81 -5.74 3.29 -12.86
C LEU A 81 -6.96 3.11 -11.95
N PHE A 82 -6.76 2.98 -10.63
CA PHE A 82 -7.85 2.73 -9.67
C PHE A 82 -8.92 3.82 -9.67
N ASN A 83 -8.52 5.09 -9.84
CA ASN A 83 -9.46 6.22 -9.86
C ASN A 83 -9.71 6.78 -11.27
N GLY A 84 -9.24 6.08 -12.30
CA GLY A 84 -9.39 6.50 -13.68
C GLY A 84 -8.67 7.80 -14.05
N LEU A 85 -7.55 8.12 -13.36
CA LEU A 85 -6.66 9.21 -13.78
C LEU A 85 -5.98 8.87 -15.11
N THR A 86 -5.62 7.59 -15.27
CA THR A 86 -5.13 7.01 -16.53
C THR A 86 -6.03 5.84 -16.93
N ARG A 87 -6.01 5.48 -18.21
CA ARG A 87 -6.75 4.34 -18.75
C ARG A 87 -5.76 3.29 -19.24
N ALA A 88 -6.00 2.02 -18.92
CA ALA A 88 -5.19 0.92 -19.40
C ALA A 88 -5.25 0.77 -20.93
N ASP A 89 -4.16 0.32 -21.54
CA ASP A 89 -4.13 -0.05 -22.96
C ASP A 89 -4.90 -1.34 -23.22
N GLU A 90 -4.81 -2.28 -22.27
CA GLU A 90 -5.52 -3.56 -22.31
C GLU A 90 -6.05 -3.91 -20.92
N GLY A 91 -7.08 -4.75 -20.87
CA GLY A 91 -7.68 -5.20 -19.62
C GLY A 91 -8.78 -4.29 -19.11
N ARG A 92 -9.22 -4.54 -17.86
CA ARG A 92 -10.33 -3.82 -17.22
C ARG A 92 -10.03 -3.54 -15.76
N VAL A 93 -10.50 -2.38 -15.28
CA VAL A 93 -10.50 -2.02 -13.86
C VAL A 93 -11.95 -2.03 -13.40
N LEU A 94 -12.26 -2.88 -12.42
CA LEU A 94 -13.60 -2.99 -11.86
C LEU A 94 -13.61 -2.41 -10.44
N LEU A 95 -14.62 -1.61 -10.15
CA LEU A 95 -14.97 -1.13 -8.80
C LEU A 95 -16.33 -1.71 -8.44
N ASP A 96 -16.41 -2.51 -7.37
CA ASP A 96 -17.62 -3.27 -7.00
C ASP A 96 -18.19 -4.10 -8.18
N GLY A 97 -17.31 -4.73 -8.96
CA GLY A 97 -17.65 -5.54 -10.11
C GLY A 97 -18.03 -4.76 -11.38
N GLN A 98 -18.12 -3.43 -11.35
CA GLN A 98 -18.44 -2.60 -12.51
C GLN A 98 -17.19 -1.99 -13.14
N ASN A 99 -17.07 -2.06 -14.46
CA ASN A 99 -15.94 -1.44 -15.16
C ASN A 99 -16.02 0.08 -15.06
N ILE A 100 -15.00 0.71 -14.46
CA ILE A 100 -14.97 2.17 -14.26
C ILE A 100 -15.00 2.96 -15.58
N TRP A 101 -14.64 2.33 -16.70
CA TRP A 101 -14.62 2.93 -18.04
C TRP A 101 -15.83 2.55 -18.89
N GLU A 102 -16.85 1.88 -18.34
CA GLU A 102 -18.07 1.54 -19.07
C GLU A 102 -18.77 2.80 -19.59
N HIS A 103 -18.78 3.85 -18.76
CA HIS A 103 -19.31 5.17 -19.09
C HIS A 103 -18.24 6.25 -18.93
N PRO A 104 -17.35 6.50 -19.92
CA PRO A 104 -16.22 7.42 -19.79
C PRO A 104 -16.57 8.84 -19.36
N LYS A 105 -17.78 9.32 -19.67
CA LYS A 105 -18.29 10.65 -19.25
C LYS A 105 -18.51 10.73 -17.73
N ASP A 106 -18.72 9.61 -17.07
CA ASP A 106 -18.99 9.51 -15.63
C ASP A 106 -17.73 9.26 -14.79
N ILE A 107 -16.55 9.23 -15.41
CA ILE A 107 -15.28 8.96 -14.69
C ILE A 107 -15.03 9.93 -13.53
N GLY A 108 -15.57 11.15 -13.60
CA GLY A 108 -15.54 12.11 -12.48
C GLY A 108 -16.21 11.59 -11.21
N LYS A 109 -17.28 10.78 -11.34
CA LYS A 109 -17.98 10.17 -10.21
C LYS A 109 -17.13 9.12 -9.52
N ILE A 110 -16.31 8.38 -10.30
CA ILE A 110 -15.36 7.39 -9.76
C ILE A 110 -14.33 8.07 -8.87
N ARG A 111 -13.87 9.28 -9.22
CA ARG A 111 -12.87 10.03 -8.43
C ARG A 111 -13.37 10.47 -7.06
N TYR A 112 -14.68 10.63 -6.87
CA TYR A 112 -15.27 10.84 -5.55
C TYR A 112 -15.36 9.53 -4.74
N ARG A 113 -15.51 8.38 -5.41
CA ARG A 113 -15.55 7.07 -4.75
C ARG A 113 -14.15 6.54 -4.45
N VAL A 114 -13.17 6.85 -5.31
CA VAL A 114 -11.76 6.45 -5.16
C VAL A 114 -10.91 7.70 -5.03
N GLY A 115 -10.65 8.14 -3.82
CA GLY A 115 -9.76 9.27 -3.51
C GLY A 115 -8.30 8.86 -3.70
N LEU A 116 -7.52 9.69 -4.40
CA LEU A 116 -6.09 9.47 -4.64
C LEU A 116 -5.28 10.63 -4.09
N VAL A 117 -4.41 10.35 -3.13
CA VAL A 117 -3.36 11.25 -2.64
C VAL A 117 -2.06 10.87 -3.35
N MET A 118 -1.58 11.76 -4.21
CA MET A 118 -0.35 11.54 -4.98
C MET A 118 0.90 11.83 -4.12
N GLN A 119 2.05 11.36 -4.58
CA GLN A 119 3.34 11.71 -3.99
C GLN A 119 3.52 13.24 -3.94
N TYR A 120 3.99 13.78 -2.81
CA TYR A 120 4.10 15.23 -2.55
C TYR A 120 2.76 15.99 -2.65
N PRO A 121 1.73 15.57 -1.92
CA PRO A 121 0.39 16.17 -2.02
C PRO A 121 0.36 17.63 -1.55
N GLU A 122 1.37 18.07 -0.81
CA GLU A 122 1.56 19.47 -0.38
C GLU A 122 1.69 20.47 -1.53
N TYR A 123 2.01 20.03 -2.73
CA TYR A 123 2.03 20.88 -3.93
C TYR A 123 0.65 21.05 -4.57
N GLN A 124 -0.36 20.37 -4.08
CA GLN A 124 -1.72 20.44 -4.60
C GLN A 124 -2.61 21.45 -3.86
N LEU A 125 -2.09 22.08 -2.79
CA LEU A 125 -2.79 23.10 -2.02
C LEU A 125 -2.82 24.42 -2.81
N PHE A 126 -3.99 25.06 -2.90
CA PHE A 126 -4.17 26.26 -3.73
C PHE A 126 -5.18 27.29 -3.18
N GLU A 127 -5.94 26.96 -2.15
CA GLU A 127 -6.94 27.85 -1.55
C GLU A 127 -6.30 28.89 -0.61
N GLU A 128 -7.08 29.90 -0.24
CA GLU A 128 -6.61 30.98 0.64
C GLU A 128 -6.42 30.52 2.09
N THR A 129 -7.21 29.56 2.54
CA THR A 129 -7.16 29.03 3.91
C THR A 129 -7.13 27.50 3.93
N VAL A 130 -6.58 26.94 4.99
CA VAL A 130 -6.57 25.49 5.26
C VAL A 130 -7.99 24.92 5.24
N TYR A 131 -8.93 25.62 5.89
CA TYR A 131 -10.34 25.20 5.90
C TYR A 131 -10.89 25.14 4.47
N ALA A 132 -10.64 26.15 3.64
CA ALA A 132 -11.14 26.19 2.26
C ALA A 132 -10.56 25.07 1.42
N ASP A 133 -9.27 24.75 1.58
CA ASP A 133 -8.60 23.66 0.87
C ASP A 133 -9.23 22.30 1.21
N ILE A 134 -9.43 22.01 2.50
CA ILE A 134 -10.08 20.78 2.95
C ILE A 134 -11.55 20.73 2.49
N ALA A 135 -12.26 21.85 2.53
CA ALA A 135 -13.67 21.98 2.14
C ALA A 135 -13.91 21.90 0.63
N TYR A 136 -12.87 22.08 -0.19
CA TYR A 136 -13.00 22.16 -1.65
C TYR A 136 -13.68 20.94 -2.27
N GLY A 137 -13.24 19.72 -1.91
CA GLY A 137 -13.84 18.48 -2.39
C GLY A 137 -15.33 18.34 -2.00
N PRO A 138 -15.68 18.42 -0.72
CA PRO A 138 -17.06 18.40 -0.25
C PRO A 138 -17.98 19.45 -0.89
N ARG A 139 -17.50 20.69 -1.11
CA ARG A 139 -18.27 21.74 -1.79
C ARG A 139 -18.53 21.37 -3.26
N ASN A 140 -17.53 20.82 -3.97
CA ASN A 140 -17.71 20.34 -5.34
C ASN A 140 -18.70 19.15 -5.45
N MET A 141 -18.86 18.38 -4.36
CA MET A 141 -19.92 17.37 -4.23
C MET A 141 -21.29 17.99 -3.99
N LYS A 142 -21.40 19.32 -3.88
CA LYS A 142 -22.63 20.09 -3.64
C LYS A 142 -23.32 19.74 -2.32
N LEU A 143 -22.54 19.44 -1.28
CA LEU A 143 -23.04 19.23 0.06
C LEU A 143 -23.44 20.54 0.71
N SER A 144 -24.31 20.47 1.71
CA SER A 144 -24.66 21.64 2.56
C SER A 144 -23.45 22.10 3.37
N GLU A 145 -23.37 23.40 3.69
CA GLU A 145 -22.26 23.94 4.49
C GLU A 145 -22.16 23.29 5.88
N GLY A 146 -23.26 22.77 6.44
CA GLY A 146 -23.25 22.01 7.68
C GLY A 146 -22.52 20.66 7.50
N GLU A 147 -22.81 19.93 6.43
CA GLU A 147 -22.13 18.67 6.11
C GLU A 147 -20.67 18.90 5.73
N VAL A 148 -20.38 19.99 4.99
CA VAL A 148 -19.00 20.39 4.67
C VAL A 148 -18.20 20.58 5.95
N ARG A 149 -18.73 21.36 6.91
CA ARG A 149 -18.06 21.59 8.19
C ARG A 149 -17.78 20.31 8.95
N GLU A 150 -18.80 19.45 9.11
CA GLU A 150 -18.65 18.14 9.79
C GLU A 150 -17.54 17.32 9.16
N ARG A 151 -17.50 17.22 7.82
CA ARG A 151 -16.48 16.44 7.09
C ARG A 151 -15.08 17.04 7.20
N VAL A 152 -14.95 18.37 7.21
CA VAL A 152 -13.67 19.06 7.41
C VAL A 152 -13.14 18.78 8.82
N GLU A 153 -13.96 18.96 9.85
CA GLU A 153 -13.58 18.70 11.25
C GLU A 153 -13.16 17.24 11.46
N GLU A 154 -13.94 16.29 10.93
CA GLU A 154 -13.61 14.87 11.01
C GLU A 154 -12.30 14.54 10.31
N ALA A 155 -12.10 15.01 9.08
CA ALA A 155 -10.87 14.75 8.29
C ALA A 155 -9.64 15.38 8.96
N ALA A 156 -9.76 16.59 9.48
CA ALA A 156 -8.73 17.28 10.24
C ALA A 156 -8.31 16.49 11.48
N ALA A 157 -9.29 15.96 12.22
CA ALA A 157 -9.01 15.13 13.39
C ALA A 157 -8.25 13.86 13.05
N PHE A 158 -8.60 13.14 11.97
CA PHE A 158 -7.88 11.94 11.53
C PHE A 158 -6.44 12.22 11.08
N THR A 159 -6.19 13.38 10.47
CA THR A 159 -4.86 13.72 9.94
C THR A 159 -4.01 14.51 10.93
N GLY A 160 -4.59 14.90 12.07
CA GLY A 160 -3.90 15.69 13.09
C GLY A 160 -3.65 17.14 12.64
N VAL A 161 -4.55 17.70 11.84
CA VAL A 161 -4.58 19.15 11.53
C VAL A 161 -5.21 19.88 12.70
N PRO A 162 -4.48 20.79 13.40
CA PRO A 162 -5.03 21.48 14.56
C PRO A 162 -5.93 22.65 14.15
N ASP A 163 -6.90 22.97 15.02
CA ASP A 163 -7.90 24.01 14.74
C ASP A 163 -7.31 25.42 14.57
N ASP A 164 -6.20 25.71 15.26
CA ASP A 164 -5.55 27.02 15.26
C ASP A 164 -4.88 27.41 13.93
N ILE A 165 -4.82 26.46 12.98
CA ILE A 165 -4.28 26.74 11.63
C ILE A 165 -5.36 26.78 10.54
N MET A 166 -6.64 26.51 10.87
CA MET A 166 -7.72 26.43 9.88
C MET A 166 -7.91 27.71 9.05
N ASP A 167 -7.71 28.87 9.68
CA ASP A 167 -7.84 30.16 9.02
C ASP A 167 -6.52 30.68 8.43
N LYS A 168 -5.41 29.94 8.60
CA LYS A 168 -4.12 30.30 8.02
C LYS A 168 -4.04 29.93 6.55
N SER A 169 -3.17 30.63 5.83
CA SER A 169 -2.82 30.25 4.46
C SER A 169 -2.08 28.90 4.45
N PRO A 170 -2.45 27.95 3.59
CA PRO A 170 -1.68 26.73 3.42
C PRO A 170 -0.21 26.97 3.08
N PHE A 171 0.10 28.11 2.45
CA PHE A 171 1.47 28.43 2.03
C PHE A 171 2.39 28.77 3.19
N ASP A 172 1.82 29.20 4.34
CA ASP A 172 2.58 29.54 5.56
C ASP A 172 2.88 28.32 6.45
N LEU A 173 2.41 27.13 6.08
CA LEU A 173 2.56 25.92 6.85
C LEU A 173 3.90 25.21 6.58
N SER A 174 4.37 24.44 7.57
CA SER A 174 5.46 23.49 7.36
C SER A 174 5.07 22.39 6.35
N GLY A 175 6.05 21.76 5.70
CA GLY A 175 5.80 20.68 4.74
C GLY A 175 4.95 19.54 5.31
N GLY A 176 5.20 19.15 6.56
CA GLY A 176 4.40 18.12 7.24
C GLY A 176 2.96 18.56 7.53
N GLN A 177 2.74 19.83 7.87
CA GLN A 177 1.38 20.37 8.03
C GLN A 177 0.65 20.43 6.68
N LYS A 178 1.29 20.93 5.62
CA LYS A 178 0.75 20.96 4.25
C LYS A 178 0.30 19.56 3.82
N ARG A 179 1.13 18.54 4.05
CA ARG A 179 0.82 17.15 3.71
C ARG A 179 -0.44 16.66 4.44
N ARG A 180 -0.55 16.92 5.75
CA ARG A 180 -1.74 16.56 6.53
C ARG A 180 -3.00 17.24 6.02
N VAL A 181 -2.92 18.51 5.65
CA VAL A 181 -4.02 19.27 5.05
C VAL A 181 -4.44 18.65 3.71
N ALA A 182 -3.51 18.34 2.84
CA ALA A 182 -3.81 17.73 1.54
C ALA A 182 -4.45 16.33 1.66
N ILE A 183 -3.98 15.50 2.61
CA ILE A 183 -4.61 14.21 2.91
C ILE A 183 -6.03 14.43 3.46
N ALA A 184 -6.22 15.40 4.38
CA ALA A 184 -7.53 15.75 4.92
C ALA A 184 -8.52 16.16 3.83
N GLY A 185 -8.09 16.93 2.83
CA GLY A 185 -8.93 17.34 1.69
C GLY A 185 -9.50 16.15 0.91
N ILE A 186 -8.73 15.09 0.74
CA ILE A 186 -9.22 13.87 0.09
C ILE A 186 -10.12 13.06 1.05
N MET A 187 -9.74 12.92 2.33
CA MET A 187 -10.54 12.20 3.34
C MET A 187 -11.89 12.86 3.58
N ALA A 188 -11.97 14.20 3.52
CA ALA A 188 -13.22 14.95 3.68
C ALA A 188 -14.29 14.62 2.62
N MET A 189 -13.90 14.11 1.46
CA MET A 189 -14.86 13.60 0.47
C MET A 189 -15.51 12.28 0.92
N ARG A 190 -15.01 11.63 1.97
CA ARG A 190 -15.43 10.30 2.46
C ARG A 190 -15.45 9.26 1.34
N PRO A 191 -14.31 9.04 0.65
CA PRO A 191 -14.24 8.07 -0.43
C PRO A 191 -14.44 6.64 0.09
N GLU A 192 -14.96 5.76 -0.76
CA GLU A 192 -15.10 4.33 -0.47
C GLU A 192 -13.73 3.61 -0.50
N VAL A 193 -12.81 4.12 -1.32
CA VAL A 193 -11.42 3.69 -1.43
C VAL A 193 -10.51 4.89 -1.30
N LEU A 194 -9.56 4.86 -0.37
CA LEU A 194 -8.54 5.88 -0.18
C LEU A 194 -7.18 5.32 -0.62
N VAL A 195 -6.60 5.91 -1.65
CA VAL A 195 -5.28 5.53 -2.19
C VAL A 195 -4.26 6.60 -1.80
N LEU A 196 -3.14 6.19 -1.22
CA LEU A 196 -2.11 7.08 -0.70
C LEU A 196 -0.74 6.66 -1.26
N ASP A 197 -0.11 7.55 -2.02
CA ASP A 197 1.25 7.34 -2.54
C ASP A 197 2.26 8.01 -1.61
N GLU A 198 3.05 7.21 -0.89
CA GLU A 198 4.09 7.64 0.06
C GLU A 198 3.57 8.69 1.10
N PRO A 199 2.49 8.41 1.87
CA PRO A 199 1.83 9.42 2.72
C PRO A 199 2.73 9.96 3.83
N ALA A 200 3.75 9.22 4.25
CA ALA A 200 4.65 9.58 5.34
C ALA A 200 6.07 9.97 4.89
N ALA A 201 6.32 10.10 3.58
CA ALA A 201 7.63 10.48 3.08
C ALA A 201 8.04 11.87 3.58
N GLY A 202 9.27 12.00 4.10
CA GLY A 202 9.81 13.27 4.60
C GLY A 202 9.25 13.74 5.95
N LEU A 203 8.39 12.95 6.60
CA LEU A 203 7.95 13.23 7.97
C LEU A 203 8.96 12.68 8.99
N ASP A 204 9.03 13.34 10.13
CA ASP A 204 9.72 12.81 11.31
C ASP A 204 9.00 11.56 11.87
N PRO A 205 9.62 10.77 12.74
CA PRO A 205 9.01 9.56 13.28
C PRO A 205 7.66 9.79 13.98
N GLY A 206 7.48 10.92 14.67
CA GLY A 206 6.24 11.28 15.33
C GLY A 206 5.13 11.61 14.34
N GLY A 207 5.41 12.44 13.34
CA GLY A 207 4.49 12.77 12.26
C GLY A 207 4.09 11.55 11.42
N ARG A 208 5.06 10.67 11.13
CA ARG A 208 4.82 9.38 10.46
C ARG A 208 3.83 8.52 11.25
N HIS A 209 4.09 8.34 12.54
CA HIS A 209 3.20 7.58 13.42
C HIS A 209 1.78 8.15 13.44
N THR A 210 1.66 9.49 13.59
CA THR A 210 0.37 10.19 13.62
C THR A 210 -0.43 9.93 12.34
N ILE A 211 0.19 10.05 11.16
CA ILE A 211 -0.49 9.84 9.87
C ILE A 211 -0.96 8.38 9.74
N PHE A 212 -0.12 7.39 10.03
CA PHE A 212 -0.53 5.99 9.90
C PHE A 212 -1.60 5.60 10.92
N GLN A 213 -1.54 6.11 12.15
CA GLN A 213 -2.59 5.90 13.16
C GLN A 213 -3.92 6.54 12.71
N GLY A 214 -3.87 7.77 12.18
CA GLY A 214 -5.06 8.44 11.67
C GLY A 214 -5.70 7.68 10.50
N ILE A 215 -4.88 7.19 9.54
CA ILE A 215 -5.34 6.38 8.41
C ILE A 215 -5.99 5.06 8.91
N ARG A 216 -5.36 4.39 9.88
CA ARG A 216 -5.89 3.15 10.45
C ARG A 216 -7.20 3.39 11.19
N GLU A 217 -7.29 4.46 11.97
CA GLU A 217 -8.52 4.83 12.68
C GLU A 217 -9.64 5.23 11.70
N TYR A 218 -9.31 5.96 10.63
CA TYR A 218 -10.25 6.27 9.56
C TYR A 218 -10.80 4.99 8.91
N ASN A 219 -9.93 4.07 8.50
CA ASN A 219 -10.34 2.77 7.95
C ASN A 219 -11.27 2.02 8.92
N ARG A 220 -10.88 1.93 10.20
CA ARG A 220 -11.64 1.22 11.23
C ARG A 220 -13.04 1.82 11.47
N ARG A 221 -13.15 3.15 11.50
CA ARG A 221 -14.42 3.86 11.81
C ARG A 221 -15.37 3.93 10.63
N THR A 222 -14.83 4.09 9.42
CA THR A 222 -15.65 4.31 8.22
C THR A 222 -15.85 3.06 7.38
N GLY A 223 -15.05 2.00 7.58
CA GLY A 223 -15.03 0.83 6.70
C GLY A 223 -14.40 1.13 5.33
N CYS A 224 -13.79 2.31 5.12
CA CYS A 224 -13.13 2.68 3.89
C CYS A 224 -12.01 1.69 3.56
N THR A 225 -11.94 1.22 2.32
CA THR A 225 -10.81 0.44 1.82
C THR A 225 -9.62 1.36 1.65
N VAL A 226 -8.45 1.01 2.19
CA VAL A 226 -7.27 1.85 2.11
C VAL A 226 -6.15 1.14 1.35
N ILE A 227 -5.52 1.84 0.42
CA ILE A 227 -4.36 1.36 -0.34
C ILE A 227 -3.19 2.32 -0.08
N ILE A 228 -2.07 1.79 0.38
CA ILE A 228 -0.87 2.58 0.67
C ILE A 228 0.28 2.06 -0.18
N VAL A 229 0.88 2.93 -0.97
CA VAL A 229 2.19 2.66 -1.60
C VAL A 229 3.27 3.20 -0.68
N SER A 230 4.25 2.37 -0.34
CA SER A 230 5.41 2.81 0.45
C SER A 230 6.63 1.93 0.21
N HIS A 231 7.81 2.51 0.46
CA HIS A 231 9.09 1.81 0.49
C HIS A 231 9.45 1.28 1.89
N SER A 232 8.71 1.67 2.93
CA SER A 232 8.97 1.25 4.30
C SER A 232 8.34 -0.10 4.58
N MET A 233 9.16 -1.13 4.65
CA MET A 233 8.72 -2.49 5.00
C MET A 233 8.18 -2.56 6.44
N GLU A 234 8.77 -1.77 7.36
CA GLU A 234 8.32 -1.67 8.74
C GLU A 234 6.89 -1.13 8.86
N ASP A 235 6.56 -0.08 8.07
CA ASP A 235 5.21 0.47 8.07
C ASP A 235 4.21 -0.51 7.48
N MET A 236 4.57 -1.16 6.37
CA MET A 236 3.71 -2.15 5.74
C MET A 236 3.47 -3.35 6.69
N ALA A 237 4.52 -3.82 7.34
CA ALA A 237 4.44 -4.90 8.32
C ALA A 237 3.59 -4.52 9.56
N ARG A 238 3.64 -3.25 9.97
CA ARG A 238 2.95 -2.76 11.16
C ARG A 238 1.48 -2.41 10.93
N TYR A 239 1.15 -1.80 9.78
CA TYR A 239 -0.14 -1.16 9.58
C TYR A 239 -1.04 -1.87 8.58
N CYS A 240 -0.50 -2.60 7.60
CA CYS A 240 -1.31 -3.24 6.57
C CYS A 240 -1.89 -4.58 7.00
N ASP A 241 -3.06 -4.92 6.46
CA ASP A 241 -3.69 -6.23 6.61
C ASP A 241 -3.22 -7.16 5.47
N ASP A 242 -3.21 -6.64 4.25
CA ASP A 242 -2.75 -7.32 3.04
C ASP A 242 -1.57 -6.57 2.42
N VAL A 243 -0.71 -7.29 1.69
CA VAL A 243 0.46 -6.72 0.99
C VAL A 243 0.52 -7.25 -0.43
N VAL A 244 0.78 -6.35 -1.37
CA VAL A 244 1.00 -6.63 -2.79
C VAL A 244 2.44 -6.27 -3.13
N VAL A 245 3.16 -7.20 -3.73
CA VAL A 245 4.56 -7.02 -4.16
C VAL A 245 4.60 -6.88 -5.67
N MET A 246 5.12 -5.76 -6.14
CA MET A 246 5.34 -5.50 -7.56
C MET A 246 6.80 -5.59 -7.94
N ALA A 247 7.10 -6.37 -8.98
CA ALA A 247 8.41 -6.45 -9.59
C ALA A 247 8.27 -6.60 -11.11
N HIS A 248 9.17 -5.96 -11.87
CA HIS A 248 9.22 -6.09 -13.33
C HIS A 248 7.87 -5.88 -14.02
N SER A 249 7.14 -4.82 -13.64
CA SER A 249 5.82 -4.45 -14.19
C SER A 249 4.70 -5.49 -13.96
N LYS A 250 4.90 -6.43 -13.02
CA LYS A 250 3.95 -7.50 -12.66
C LYS A 250 3.70 -7.53 -11.16
N VAL A 251 2.58 -8.13 -10.76
CA VAL A 251 2.39 -8.57 -9.38
C VAL A 251 3.16 -9.87 -9.18
N LEU A 252 4.17 -9.85 -8.32
CA LEU A 252 4.98 -11.00 -7.98
C LEU A 252 4.27 -11.89 -6.96
N MET A 253 3.71 -11.26 -5.92
CA MET A 253 2.92 -11.93 -4.89
C MET A 253 1.92 -10.95 -4.28
N ALA A 254 0.82 -11.48 -3.77
CA ALA A 254 -0.16 -10.75 -3.00
C ALA A 254 -0.80 -11.68 -1.97
N GLY A 255 -1.17 -11.16 -0.80
CA GLY A 255 -1.78 -11.95 0.26
C GLY A 255 -1.81 -11.19 1.57
N SER A 256 -2.14 -11.90 2.66
CA SER A 256 -2.04 -11.30 3.98
C SER A 256 -0.59 -10.88 4.27
N ARG A 257 -0.44 -9.85 5.08
CA ARG A 257 0.87 -9.38 5.57
C ARG A 257 1.75 -10.54 6.04
N ASP A 258 1.17 -11.45 6.81
CA ASP A 258 1.88 -12.61 7.40
C ASP A 258 2.38 -13.56 6.32
N GLN A 259 1.56 -13.83 5.29
CA GLN A 259 1.95 -14.69 4.16
C GLN A 259 3.07 -14.07 3.33
N VAL A 260 3.02 -12.76 3.09
CA VAL A 260 4.03 -12.08 2.27
C VAL A 260 5.37 -11.97 3.00
N PHE A 261 5.38 -11.51 4.26
CA PHE A 261 6.64 -11.35 5.01
C PHE A 261 7.23 -12.67 5.51
N ALA A 262 6.46 -13.77 5.54
CA ALA A 262 7.02 -15.11 5.75
C ALA A 262 7.91 -15.59 4.59
N ARG A 263 7.80 -14.97 3.41
CA ARG A 263 8.59 -15.28 2.18
C ARG A 263 9.78 -14.32 2.03
N ALA A 264 10.52 -14.09 3.10
CA ALA A 264 11.63 -13.13 3.16
C ALA A 264 12.68 -13.37 2.05
N ASP A 265 13.07 -14.64 1.81
CA ASP A 265 14.06 -15.01 0.80
C ASP A 265 13.62 -14.60 -0.63
N GLU A 266 12.33 -14.67 -0.93
CA GLU A 266 11.78 -14.29 -2.23
C GLU A 266 11.71 -12.76 -2.40
N LEU A 267 11.45 -12.03 -1.32
CA LEU A 267 11.51 -10.57 -1.30
C LEU A 267 12.95 -10.09 -1.54
N GLU A 268 13.93 -10.70 -0.86
CA GLU A 268 15.36 -10.39 -1.06
C GLU A 268 15.86 -10.77 -2.47
N ALA A 269 15.40 -11.90 -3.01
CA ALA A 269 15.77 -12.33 -4.37
C ALA A 269 15.37 -11.33 -5.46
N VAL A 270 14.27 -10.56 -5.25
CA VAL A 270 13.89 -9.45 -6.14
C VAL A 270 14.46 -8.11 -5.68
N GLY A 271 15.39 -8.13 -4.71
CA GLY A 271 16.11 -6.97 -4.19
C GLY A 271 15.25 -6.06 -3.30
N LEU A 272 14.10 -6.50 -2.85
CA LEU A 272 13.31 -5.77 -1.84
C LEU A 272 13.89 -6.02 -0.46
N ASP A 273 13.85 -5.00 0.36
CA ASP A 273 14.24 -5.11 1.75
C ASP A 273 13.16 -5.86 2.56
N ILE A 274 13.53 -6.35 3.74
CA ILE A 274 12.61 -6.94 4.71
C ILE A 274 12.72 -6.17 6.02
N PRO A 275 11.71 -6.23 6.92
CA PRO A 275 11.80 -5.55 8.20
C PRO A 275 13.10 -5.90 8.95
N GLN A 276 13.74 -4.90 9.57
CA GLN A 276 15.02 -5.07 10.28
C GLN A 276 14.93 -6.16 11.35
N VAL A 277 13.79 -6.24 12.04
CA VAL A 277 13.54 -7.29 13.03
C VAL A 277 13.53 -8.68 12.37
N THR A 278 12.98 -8.83 11.16
CA THR A 278 13.00 -10.10 10.43
C THR A 278 14.43 -10.53 10.12
N LYS A 279 15.29 -9.59 9.66
CA LYS A 279 16.72 -9.86 9.44
C LYS A 279 17.41 -10.35 10.69
N LEU A 280 17.18 -9.68 11.82
CA LEU A 280 17.74 -10.08 13.10
C LEU A 280 17.31 -11.50 13.49
N MET A 281 16.01 -11.81 13.35
CA MET A 281 15.48 -13.13 13.68
C MET A 281 16.05 -14.23 12.78
N LEU A 282 16.26 -13.97 11.49
CA LEU A 282 16.92 -14.89 10.57
C LEU A 282 18.36 -15.17 11.00
N LEU A 283 19.14 -14.14 11.30
CA LEU A 283 20.54 -14.29 11.78
C LEU A 283 20.62 -15.07 13.09
N LEU A 284 19.72 -14.84 14.04
CA LEU A 284 19.67 -15.59 15.29
C LEU A 284 19.34 -17.07 15.06
N ARG A 285 18.45 -17.37 14.12
CA ARG A 285 18.09 -18.74 13.72
C ARG A 285 19.27 -19.46 13.05
N GLU A 286 19.97 -18.78 12.14
CA GLU A 286 21.20 -19.29 11.52
C GLU A 286 22.30 -19.56 12.55
N GLY A 287 22.38 -18.73 13.59
CA GLY A 287 23.24 -18.93 14.75
C GLY A 287 22.84 -20.07 15.69
N GLY A 288 21.76 -20.82 15.36
CA GLY A 288 21.29 -21.98 16.13
C GLY A 288 20.30 -21.63 17.26
N MET A 289 19.82 -20.39 17.35
CA MET A 289 18.76 -20.03 18.30
C MET A 289 17.40 -20.54 17.78
N PRO A 290 16.55 -21.17 18.62
CA PRO A 290 15.27 -21.74 18.19
C PRO A 290 14.19 -20.65 18.01
N VAL A 291 14.48 -19.66 17.17
CA VAL A 291 13.57 -18.53 16.88
C VAL A 291 12.51 -18.96 15.88
N PRO A 292 11.21 -18.67 16.13
CA PRO A 292 10.14 -18.93 15.16
C PRO A 292 10.38 -18.22 13.83
N ALA A 293 9.89 -18.81 12.73
CA ALA A 293 9.88 -18.15 11.43
C ALA A 293 8.76 -17.10 11.35
N GLY A 294 8.90 -16.11 10.43
CA GLY A 294 7.84 -15.17 10.11
C GLY A 294 7.63 -14.04 11.13
N LEU A 295 8.62 -13.75 11.97
CA LEU A 295 8.59 -12.60 12.87
C LEU A 295 9.00 -11.33 12.11
N TYR A 296 8.08 -10.39 11.96
CA TYR A 296 8.27 -9.14 11.19
C TYR A 296 7.90 -7.87 11.98
N THR A 297 7.46 -8.01 13.25
CA THR A 297 7.22 -6.89 14.15
C THR A 297 8.12 -6.98 15.38
N THR A 298 8.56 -5.82 15.89
CA THR A 298 9.42 -5.75 17.09
C THR A 298 8.74 -6.39 18.30
N ALA A 299 7.43 -6.16 18.47
CA ALA A 299 6.68 -6.73 19.60
C ALA A 299 6.66 -8.26 19.57
N ALA A 300 6.35 -8.87 18.41
CA ALA A 300 6.34 -10.33 18.27
C ALA A 300 7.74 -10.94 18.46
N ALA A 301 8.79 -10.25 18.00
CA ALA A 301 10.15 -10.68 18.18
C ALA A 301 10.60 -10.61 19.65
N GLU A 302 10.23 -9.55 20.36
CA GLU A 302 10.50 -9.37 21.80
C GLU A 302 9.86 -10.50 22.60
N GLU A 303 8.56 -10.76 22.38
CA GLU A 303 7.83 -11.84 23.06
C GLU A 303 8.50 -13.19 22.85
N ALA A 304 8.82 -13.55 21.59
CA ALA A 304 9.48 -14.80 21.25
C ALA A 304 10.87 -14.92 21.90
N LEU A 305 11.67 -13.85 21.92
CA LEU A 305 13.00 -13.85 22.54
C LEU A 305 12.90 -13.99 24.06
N VAL A 306 11.97 -13.31 24.71
CA VAL A 306 11.75 -13.42 26.16
C VAL A 306 11.42 -14.87 26.53
N GLU A 307 10.49 -15.50 25.81
CA GLU A 307 10.15 -16.92 26.05
C GLU A 307 11.36 -17.85 25.91
N ILE A 308 12.17 -17.67 24.86
CA ILE A 308 13.39 -18.48 24.64
C ILE A 308 14.40 -18.31 25.78
N PHE A 309 14.65 -17.06 26.18
CA PHE A 309 15.61 -16.77 27.28
C PHE A 309 15.12 -17.32 28.63
N GLU A 310 13.83 -17.19 28.92
CA GLU A 310 13.25 -17.74 30.13
C GLU A 310 13.31 -19.28 30.17
N ALA A 311 13.03 -19.95 29.04
CA ALA A 311 13.17 -21.40 28.91
C ALA A 311 14.60 -21.84 29.15
N ALA A 312 15.57 -21.18 28.50
CA ALA A 312 17.02 -21.49 28.70
C ALA A 312 17.49 -21.25 30.15
N LYS A 313 16.96 -20.23 30.84
CA LYS A 313 17.24 -19.98 32.23
C LYS A 313 16.73 -21.10 33.13
N ARG A 314 15.49 -21.53 32.94
CA ARG A 314 14.89 -22.65 33.72
C ARG A 314 15.67 -23.96 33.53
N GLU A 315 16.12 -24.26 32.31
CA GLU A 315 16.95 -25.43 32.04
C GLU A 315 18.31 -25.38 32.78
N ARG A 316 18.97 -24.21 32.79
CA ARG A 316 20.24 -24.02 33.52
C ARG A 316 20.08 -24.16 35.03
N GLU A 317 19.00 -23.64 35.60
CA GLU A 317 18.69 -23.75 37.02
C GLU A 317 18.35 -25.20 37.39
N GLY A 318 17.56 -25.91 36.59
CA GLY A 318 17.25 -27.33 36.79
C GLY A 318 18.45 -28.28 36.68
N ARG A 319 19.49 -27.91 35.91
CA ARG A 319 20.76 -28.67 35.82
C ARG A 319 21.70 -28.41 37.00
N ARG A 320 21.54 -27.29 37.74
CA ARG A 320 22.34 -26.97 38.93
C ARG A 320 21.85 -27.66 40.21
N ILE A 321 20.64 -28.19 40.18
CA ILE A 321 19.99 -28.86 41.34
C ILE A 321 20.16 -30.39 41.26
N LYS A 322 20.64 -30.92 40.15
CA LYS A 322 21.05 -32.32 39.97
C LYS A 322 22.58 -32.46 40.07
#